data_1bccb46aaa831512476e626e1c3e48e1
#
_entry.id   1bccb46aaa831512476e626e1c3e48e1
#
_cell.length_a   1.000
_cell.length_b   1.000
_cell.length_c   1.000
_cell.angle_alpha   90.00
_cell.angle_beta   90.00
_cell.angle_gamma   90.00
#
_symmetry.space_group_name_H-M   'P 1'
#
loop_
_entity.id
_entity.type
_entity.pdbx_description
1 polymer ?
#
loop_
_entity_poly.entity_id
_entity_poly.type
_entity_poly.pdbx_seq_one_letter_code
_entity_poly.pdbx_strand_id
1 'polypeptide(L)'
;RKVSVNNPTLFFVRSLKDALEQAGIAVEGQAIDIDSLSKPDKKSLRQGLRTLAQHMSSPLSDIAVSMMKRSQNLYAESLLYRIGSVEGRGIHGGREGVSDLLADWGVRRPRIAVADGSGLSRYNYLTASALVDVLDVVYRDQYWQKQFIRTLPIAGRDGTLRRRFRGTAAEG
;
A
#
# COMPACT_ATOMS: atom_id res chain seq x y z
N ARG A 1 21.60 0.91 -2.74
CA ARG A 1 21.21 1.08 -4.16
C ARG A 1 19.88 0.35 -4.37
N LYS A 2 18.87 1.00 -4.94
CA LYS A 2 17.59 0.35 -5.27
C LYS A 2 17.65 -0.11 -6.73
N VAL A 3 17.22 -1.34 -6.99
CA VAL A 3 17.15 -1.92 -8.33
C VAL A 3 15.76 -2.49 -8.56
N SER A 4 15.27 -2.45 -9.79
CA SER A 4 14.03 -3.10 -10.17
C SER A 4 14.28 -4.58 -10.44
N VAL A 5 13.26 -5.41 -10.19
CA VAL A 5 13.28 -6.85 -10.43
C VAL A 5 12.20 -7.18 -11.46
N ASN A 6 12.56 -7.90 -12.51
CA ASN A 6 11.68 -8.19 -13.64
C ASN A 6 10.45 -9.04 -13.26
N ASN A 7 10.63 -10.03 -12.39
CA ASN A 7 9.57 -10.85 -11.85
C ASN A 7 9.73 -10.92 -10.32
N PRO A 8 9.09 -10.03 -9.56
CA PRO A 8 9.22 -9.99 -8.10
C PRO A 8 8.74 -11.26 -7.42
N THR A 9 7.68 -11.88 -7.92
CA THR A 9 7.14 -13.14 -7.38
C THR A 9 8.14 -14.26 -7.49
N LEU A 10 8.68 -14.47 -8.67
CA LEU A 10 9.71 -15.51 -8.92
C LEU A 10 10.99 -15.24 -8.13
N PHE A 11 11.41 -13.97 -8.04
CA PHE A 11 12.55 -13.57 -7.23
C PHE A 11 12.34 -13.92 -5.76
N PHE A 12 11.17 -13.60 -5.21
CA PHE A 12 10.84 -13.91 -3.82
C PHE A 12 10.89 -15.42 -3.53
N VAL A 13 10.23 -16.24 -4.34
CA VAL A 13 10.18 -17.69 -4.08
C VAL A 13 11.54 -18.38 -4.28
N ARG A 14 12.38 -17.89 -5.20
CA ARG A 14 13.76 -18.35 -5.33
C ARG A 14 14.60 -17.99 -4.11
N SER A 15 14.54 -16.73 -3.68
CA SER A 15 15.25 -16.27 -2.47
C SER A 15 14.79 -17.02 -1.22
N LEU A 16 13.51 -17.34 -1.12
CA LEU A 16 12.98 -18.16 -0.03
C LEU A 16 13.54 -19.58 -0.07
N LYS A 17 13.56 -20.22 -1.25
CA LYS A 17 14.16 -21.55 -1.43
C LYS A 17 15.62 -21.55 -1.02
N ASP A 18 16.41 -20.60 -1.53
CA ASP A 18 17.82 -20.47 -1.19
C ASP A 18 18.04 -20.29 0.32
N ALA A 19 17.20 -19.48 0.98
CA ALA A 19 17.30 -19.28 2.43
C ALA A 19 16.95 -20.54 3.24
N LEU A 20 15.97 -21.32 2.80
CA LEU A 20 15.62 -22.59 3.44
C LEU A 20 16.73 -23.62 3.28
N GLU A 21 17.32 -23.75 2.08
CA GLU A 21 18.43 -24.65 1.81
C GLU A 21 19.68 -24.27 2.62
N GLN A 22 19.98 -22.96 2.74
CA GLN A 22 21.06 -22.47 3.61
C GLN A 22 20.82 -22.77 5.09
N ALA A 23 19.55 -22.83 5.50
CA ALA A 23 19.17 -23.22 6.86
C ALA A 23 19.12 -24.75 7.07
N GLY A 24 19.55 -25.55 6.08
CA GLY A 24 19.58 -27.02 6.15
C GLY A 24 18.23 -27.69 5.88
N ILE A 25 17.25 -26.96 5.35
CA ILE A 25 15.92 -27.48 4.99
C ILE A 25 15.95 -27.83 3.50
N ALA A 26 15.87 -29.12 3.17
CA ALA A 26 15.79 -29.57 1.79
C ALA A 26 14.45 -29.16 1.16
N VAL A 27 14.50 -28.49 0.01
CA VAL A 27 13.32 -28.07 -0.75
C VAL A 27 13.31 -28.79 -2.09
N GLU A 28 12.47 -29.79 -2.21
CA GLU A 28 12.28 -30.52 -3.46
C GLU A 28 11.49 -29.68 -4.47
N GLY A 29 11.80 -29.85 -5.74
CA GLY A 29 11.13 -29.14 -6.83
C GLY A 29 11.70 -27.74 -7.10
N GLN A 30 11.13 -27.10 -8.12
CA GLN A 30 11.54 -25.78 -8.58
C GLN A 30 10.70 -24.67 -7.95
N ALA A 31 11.34 -23.51 -7.71
CA ALA A 31 10.63 -22.29 -7.38
C ALA A 31 9.90 -21.79 -8.64
N ILE A 32 8.59 -21.68 -8.59
CA ILE A 32 7.75 -21.24 -9.72
C ILE A 32 6.88 -20.05 -9.35
N ASP A 33 6.62 -19.22 -10.35
CA ASP A 33 5.64 -18.15 -10.23
C ASP A 33 4.23 -18.70 -10.44
N ILE A 34 3.34 -18.54 -9.45
CA ILE A 34 1.96 -19.02 -9.53
C ILE A 34 1.21 -18.39 -10.72
N ASP A 35 1.62 -17.21 -11.18
CA ASP A 35 0.99 -16.54 -12.31
C ASP A 35 1.34 -17.17 -13.67
N SER A 36 2.39 -17.98 -13.71
CA SER A 36 2.73 -18.79 -14.88
C SER A 36 1.86 -20.05 -15.04
N LEU A 37 1.08 -20.41 -14.02
CA LEU A 37 0.26 -21.62 -14.01
C LEU A 37 -1.14 -21.39 -14.58
N SER A 38 -1.73 -22.46 -15.15
CA SER A 38 -3.13 -22.44 -15.58
C SER A 38 -4.11 -22.31 -14.41
N LYS A 39 -5.35 -21.87 -14.66
CA LYS A 39 -6.38 -21.78 -13.60
C LYS A 39 -6.67 -23.10 -12.89
N PRO A 40 -6.80 -24.25 -13.58
CA PRO A 40 -6.97 -25.57 -12.95
C PRO A 40 -5.80 -25.90 -12.02
N ASP A 41 -4.56 -25.68 -12.47
CA ASP A 41 -3.36 -25.98 -11.68
C ASP A 41 -3.29 -25.13 -10.41
N LYS A 42 -3.61 -23.83 -10.50
CA LYS A 42 -3.71 -22.94 -9.33
C LYS A 42 -4.73 -23.43 -8.30
N LYS A 43 -5.86 -23.95 -8.77
CA LYS A 43 -6.91 -24.50 -7.87
C LYS A 43 -6.42 -25.77 -7.20
N SER A 44 -5.78 -26.67 -7.94
CA SER A 44 -5.23 -27.92 -7.41
C SER A 44 -4.17 -27.66 -6.35
N LEU A 45 -3.21 -26.75 -6.61
CA LEU A 45 -2.16 -26.40 -5.66
C LEU A 45 -2.69 -25.83 -4.33
N ARG A 46 -3.84 -25.19 -4.33
CA ARG A 46 -4.45 -24.64 -3.10
C ARG A 46 -5.12 -25.69 -2.21
N GLN A 47 -5.35 -26.89 -2.74
CA GLN A 47 -5.94 -27.97 -1.96
C GLN A 47 -4.86 -28.65 -1.12
N GLY A 48 -5.15 -28.87 0.17
CA GLY A 48 -4.23 -29.56 1.08
C GLY A 48 -3.06 -28.73 1.62
N LEU A 49 -3.03 -27.42 1.36
CA LEU A 49 -2.00 -26.53 1.92
C LEU A 49 -2.09 -26.48 3.44
N ARG A 50 -0.93 -26.58 4.10
CA ARG A 50 -0.79 -26.37 5.55
C ARG A 50 0.06 -25.11 5.77
N THR A 51 -0.43 -24.22 6.62
CA THR A 51 0.36 -23.06 7.03
C THR A 51 1.54 -23.52 7.88
N LEU A 52 2.75 -23.27 7.42
CA LEU A 52 3.99 -23.60 8.14
C LEU A 52 4.49 -22.43 9.00
N ALA A 53 4.32 -21.22 8.53
CA ALA A 53 4.72 -19.99 9.23
C ALA A 53 3.77 -18.85 8.86
N GLN A 54 3.63 -17.90 9.76
CA GLN A 54 2.83 -16.69 9.55
C GLN A 54 3.63 -15.48 10.01
N HIS A 55 3.70 -14.47 9.16
CA HIS A 55 4.24 -13.17 9.51
C HIS A 55 3.10 -12.16 9.64
N MET A 56 3.08 -11.44 10.77
CA MET A 56 2.12 -10.37 11.00
C MET A 56 2.77 -9.02 10.67
N SER A 57 2.09 -8.22 9.86
CA SER A 57 2.53 -6.85 9.59
C SER A 57 2.40 -5.98 10.86
N SER A 58 3.11 -4.85 10.87
CA SER A 58 2.84 -3.79 11.85
C SER A 58 1.39 -3.31 11.75
N PRO A 59 0.83 -2.69 12.80
CA PRO A 59 -0.49 -2.06 12.74
C PRO A 59 -0.60 -1.06 11.59
N LEU A 60 -1.80 -0.93 11.02
CA LEU A 60 -2.06 -0.01 9.90
C LEU A 60 -1.63 1.44 10.22
N SER A 61 -1.81 1.88 11.45
CA SER A 61 -1.38 3.20 11.92
C SER A 61 0.12 3.45 11.71
N ASP A 62 0.96 2.45 11.96
CA ASP A 62 2.42 2.58 11.81
C ASP A 62 2.85 2.46 10.36
N ILE A 63 2.17 1.60 9.58
CA ILE A 63 2.33 1.52 8.12
C ILE A 63 1.99 2.88 7.50
N ALA A 64 0.88 3.50 7.91
CA ALA A 64 0.43 4.79 7.40
C ALA A 64 1.45 5.91 7.72
N VAL A 65 2.02 5.94 8.93
CA VAL A 65 3.10 6.89 9.28
C VAL A 65 4.30 6.72 8.37
N SER A 66 4.76 5.49 8.16
CA SER A 66 5.90 5.22 7.28
C SER A 66 5.60 5.59 5.82
N MET A 67 4.40 5.24 5.34
CA MET A 67 3.93 5.54 3.99
C MET A 67 3.89 7.04 3.73
N MET A 68 3.21 7.80 4.58
CA MET A 68 2.98 9.23 4.38
C MET A 68 4.25 10.06 4.61
N LYS A 69 4.94 9.87 5.74
CA LYS A 69 6.15 10.65 6.06
C LYS A 69 7.29 10.43 5.08
N ARG A 70 7.45 9.22 4.54
CA ARG A 70 8.52 8.86 3.60
C ARG A 70 8.05 8.85 2.14
N SER A 71 6.75 9.06 1.89
CA SER A 71 6.15 8.97 0.56
C SER A 71 6.43 7.60 -0.11
N GLN A 72 6.03 6.52 0.55
CA GLN A 72 6.30 5.14 0.14
C GLN A 72 5.23 4.65 -0.84
N ASN A 73 5.51 4.77 -2.13
CA ASN A 73 4.58 4.37 -3.20
C ASN A 73 4.15 2.91 -3.12
N LEU A 74 5.07 1.99 -2.84
CA LEU A 74 4.77 0.58 -2.72
C LEU A 74 3.75 0.29 -1.61
N TYR A 75 3.83 1.00 -0.49
CA TYR A 75 2.86 0.84 0.60
C TYR A 75 1.47 1.32 0.19
N ALA A 76 1.38 2.46 -0.48
CA ALA A 76 0.12 3.01 -0.97
C ALA A 76 -0.54 2.07 -2.00
N GLU A 77 0.22 1.53 -2.96
CA GLU A 77 -0.27 0.54 -3.92
C GLU A 77 -0.72 -0.76 -3.23
N SER A 78 0.07 -1.24 -2.25
CA SER A 78 -0.26 -2.45 -1.50
C SER A 78 -1.54 -2.29 -0.69
N LEU A 79 -1.76 -1.13 -0.08
CA LEU A 79 -2.99 -0.83 0.65
C LEU A 79 -4.20 -0.74 -0.29
N LEU A 80 -4.06 -0.08 -1.43
CA LEU A 80 -5.13 -0.02 -2.43
C LEU A 80 -5.49 -1.42 -2.93
N TYR A 81 -4.49 -2.24 -3.24
CA TYR A 81 -4.70 -3.65 -3.62
C TYR A 81 -5.38 -4.43 -2.49
N ARG A 82 -4.96 -4.21 -1.23
CA ARG A 82 -5.53 -4.91 -0.06
C ARG A 82 -7.01 -4.59 0.15
N ILE A 83 -7.43 -3.33 -0.04
CA ILE A 83 -8.84 -2.93 0.02
C ILE A 83 -9.66 -3.80 -0.94
N GLY A 84 -9.27 -3.88 -2.20
CA GLY A 84 -10.01 -4.67 -3.20
C GLY A 84 -9.84 -6.18 -3.07
N SER A 85 -8.78 -6.66 -2.41
CA SER A 85 -8.53 -8.10 -2.26
C SER A 85 -9.50 -8.77 -1.27
N VAL A 86 -10.11 -8.00 -0.37
CA VAL A 86 -11.14 -8.52 0.56
C VAL A 86 -12.32 -9.11 -0.22
N GLU A 87 -12.65 -8.50 -1.35
CA GLU A 87 -13.74 -8.95 -2.23
C GLU A 87 -13.23 -9.75 -3.45
N GLY A 88 -11.95 -10.10 -3.49
CA GLY A 88 -11.35 -10.84 -4.60
C GLY A 88 -11.17 -10.02 -5.89
N ARG A 89 -11.37 -8.69 -5.85
CA ARG A 89 -11.35 -7.80 -7.04
C ARG A 89 -10.02 -7.06 -7.23
N GLY A 90 -9.03 -7.29 -6.37
CA GLY A 90 -7.68 -6.72 -6.46
C GLY A 90 -7.68 -5.20 -6.60
N ILE A 91 -6.82 -4.66 -7.46
CA ILE A 91 -6.67 -3.20 -7.63
C ILE A 91 -7.94 -2.49 -8.11
N HIS A 92 -8.77 -3.15 -8.92
CA HIS A 92 -10.03 -2.58 -9.39
C HIS A 92 -11.00 -2.37 -8.23
N GLY A 93 -11.21 -3.39 -7.39
CA GLY A 93 -12.03 -3.26 -6.19
C GLY A 93 -11.48 -2.23 -5.21
N GLY A 94 -10.14 -2.09 -5.12
CA GLY A 94 -9.53 -1.05 -4.30
C GLY A 94 -9.87 0.36 -4.76
N ARG A 95 -9.81 0.62 -6.07
CA ARG A 95 -10.21 1.92 -6.66
C ARG A 95 -11.68 2.23 -6.46
N GLU A 96 -12.54 1.23 -6.64
CA GLU A 96 -13.97 1.37 -6.42
C GLU A 96 -14.24 1.67 -4.94
N GLY A 97 -13.71 0.88 -4.01
CA GLY A 97 -13.91 1.09 -2.57
C GLY A 97 -13.44 2.46 -2.07
N VAL A 98 -12.29 2.96 -2.58
CA VAL A 98 -11.85 4.32 -2.27
C VAL A 98 -12.79 5.36 -2.88
N SER A 99 -13.26 5.16 -4.12
CA SER A 99 -14.19 6.09 -4.78
C SER A 99 -15.54 6.14 -4.09
N ASP A 100 -16.04 5.01 -3.61
CA ASP A 100 -17.30 4.90 -2.88
C ASP A 100 -17.20 5.62 -1.52
N LEU A 101 -16.12 5.37 -0.76
CA LEU A 101 -15.85 6.09 0.50
C LEU A 101 -15.79 7.60 0.29
N LEU A 102 -15.10 8.07 -0.74
CA LEU A 102 -15.00 9.48 -1.05
C LEU A 102 -16.37 10.07 -1.46
N ALA A 103 -17.18 9.27 -2.17
CA ALA A 103 -18.55 9.69 -2.52
C ALA A 103 -19.46 9.83 -1.29
N ASP A 104 -19.31 8.96 -0.30
CA ASP A 104 -20.00 9.05 0.99
C ASP A 104 -19.58 10.32 1.76
N TRP A 105 -18.34 10.75 1.59
CA TRP A 105 -17.83 12.02 2.12
C TRP A 105 -18.19 13.25 1.27
N GLY A 106 -19.04 13.09 0.24
CA GLY A 106 -19.47 14.16 -0.65
C GLY A 106 -18.46 14.53 -1.74
N VAL A 107 -17.36 13.78 -1.88
CA VAL A 107 -16.31 14.01 -2.88
C VAL A 107 -16.49 13.06 -4.06
N ARG A 108 -17.19 13.53 -5.12
CA ARG A 108 -17.55 12.72 -6.29
C ARG A 108 -16.93 13.25 -7.58
N ARG A 109 -16.97 12.41 -8.63
CA ARG A 109 -16.65 12.88 -9.98
C ARG A 109 -17.52 14.09 -10.36
N PRO A 110 -16.98 15.04 -11.15
CA PRO A 110 -15.66 15.07 -11.77
C PRO A 110 -14.54 15.63 -10.87
N ARG A 111 -14.74 15.79 -9.58
CA ARG A 111 -13.79 16.44 -8.67
C ARG A 111 -12.59 15.55 -8.30
N ILE A 112 -12.74 14.23 -8.46
CA ILE A 112 -11.70 13.25 -8.14
C ILE A 112 -11.74 12.05 -9.09
N ALA A 113 -10.57 11.51 -9.44
CA ALA A 113 -10.40 10.20 -10.06
C ALA A 113 -9.17 9.52 -9.45
N VAL A 114 -9.34 8.27 -9.02
CA VAL A 114 -8.29 7.45 -8.42
C VAL A 114 -7.86 6.39 -9.44
N ALA A 115 -6.65 6.50 -9.95
CA ALA A 115 -6.07 5.56 -10.91
C ALA A 115 -5.07 4.59 -10.26
N ASP A 116 -4.37 5.04 -9.22
CA ASP A 116 -3.42 4.24 -8.44
C ASP A 116 -3.40 4.71 -6.97
N GLY A 117 -2.71 3.96 -6.11
CA GLY A 117 -2.54 4.30 -4.71
C GLY A 117 -1.40 5.29 -4.45
N SER A 118 -0.40 5.31 -5.32
CA SER A 118 0.82 6.09 -5.15
C SER A 118 0.70 7.56 -5.57
N GLY A 119 -0.31 7.89 -6.36
CA GLY A 119 -0.47 9.22 -6.94
C GLY A 119 0.46 9.52 -8.12
N LEU A 120 1.21 8.52 -8.63
CA LEU A 120 2.15 8.73 -9.74
C LEU A 120 1.48 8.69 -11.11
N SER A 121 0.33 8.04 -11.22
CA SER A 121 -0.39 7.97 -12.49
C SER A 121 -0.89 9.35 -12.91
N ARG A 122 -0.62 9.73 -14.17
CA ARG A 122 -1.19 10.93 -14.78
C ARG A 122 -2.72 10.91 -14.93
N TYR A 123 -3.33 9.76 -14.70
CA TYR A 123 -4.79 9.59 -14.71
C TYR A 123 -5.43 9.84 -13.34
N ASN A 124 -4.64 10.06 -12.30
CA ASN A 124 -5.14 10.61 -11.06
C ASN A 124 -5.59 12.06 -11.29
N TYR A 125 -6.73 12.40 -10.76
CA TYR A 125 -7.27 13.73 -10.81
C TYR A 125 -7.85 14.11 -9.45
N LEU A 126 -7.54 15.33 -8.98
CA LEU A 126 -8.00 15.84 -7.70
C LEU A 126 -8.12 17.37 -7.79
N THR A 127 -9.29 17.90 -7.45
CA THR A 127 -9.44 19.36 -7.28
C THR A 127 -8.96 19.78 -5.89
N ALA A 128 -8.52 21.03 -5.76
CA ALA A 128 -8.14 21.59 -4.46
C ALA A 128 -9.31 21.55 -3.47
N SER A 129 -10.54 21.83 -3.94
CA SER A 129 -11.75 21.76 -3.09
C SER A 129 -12.04 20.34 -2.61
N ALA A 130 -11.84 19.31 -3.45
CA ALA A 130 -12.00 17.92 -3.03
C ALA A 130 -10.99 17.54 -1.93
N LEU A 131 -9.74 18.02 -2.04
CA LEU A 131 -8.74 17.80 -1.00
C LEU A 131 -9.14 18.46 0.33
N VAL A 132 -9.66 19.68 0.28
CA VAL A 132 -10.16 20.38 1.48
C VAL A 132 -11.30 19.61 2.13
N ASP A 133 -12.27 19.13 1.34
CA ASP A 133 -13.40 18.36 1.87
C ASP A 133 -12.94 17.06 2.57
N VAL A 134 -12.00 16.32 1.95
CA VAL A 134 -11.41 15.12 2.56
C VAL A 134 -10.72 15.45 3.89
N LEU A 135 -9.93 16.52 3.91
CA LEU A 135 -9.23 16.96 5.13
C LEU A 135 -10.21 17.41 6.22
N ASP A 136 -11.29 18.09 5.84
CA ASP A 136 -12.34 18.54 6.79
C ASP A 136 -13.07 17.36 7.42
N VAL A 137 -13.46 16.35 6.64
CA VAL A 137 -14.07 15.11 7.16
C VAL A 137 -13.16 14.42 8.15
N VAL A 138 -11.88 14.20 7.78
CA VAL A 138 -10.91 13.56 8.67
C VAL A 138 -10.62 14.37 9.92
N TYR A 139 -10.60 15.70 9.80
CA TYR A 139 -10.34 16.60 10.92
C TYR A 139 -11.49 16.64 11.94
N ARG A 140 -12.73 16.53 11.51
CA ARG A 140 -13.92 16.50 12.39
C ARG A 140 -14.11 15.18 13.12
N ASP A 141 -13.57 14.10 12.60
CA ASP A 141 -13.62 12.79 13.25
C ASP A 141 -12.53 12.68 14.32
N GLN A 142 -12.93 12.65 15.59
CA GLN A 142 -11.99 12.64 16.74
C GLN A 142 -11.06 11.44 16.76
N TYR A 143 -11.47 10.30 16.21
CA TYR A 143 -10.65 9.10 16.12
C TYR A 143 -9.61 9.21 15.00
N TRP A 144 -10.06 9.58 13.79
CA TRP A 144 -9.20 9.68 12.63
C TRP A 144 -8.26 10.89 12.66
N GLN A 145 -8.70 12.00 13.22
CA GLN A 145 -7.91 13.23 13.31
C GLN A 145 -6.52 12.99 13.88
N LYS A 146 -6.44 12.39 15.08
CA LYS A 146 -5.16 12.14 15.75
C LYS A 146 -4.27 11.19 14.95
N GLN A 147 -4.84 10.13 14.40
CA GLN A 147 -4.12 9.15 13.62
C GLN A 147 -3.59 9.77 12.32
N PHE A 148 -4.41 10.56 11.64
CA PHE A 148 -4.03 11.21 10.39
C PHE A 148 -2.92 12.26 10.60
N ILE A 149 -3.08 13.16 11.57
CA ILE A 149 -2.07 14.19 11.89
C ILE A 149 -0.72 13.54 12.18
N ARG A 150 -0.68 12.42 12.89
CA ARG A 150 0.56 11.67 13.16
C ARG A 150 1.26 11.21 11.88
N THR A 151 0.55 11.00 10.80
CA THR A 151 1.13 10.56 9.52
C THR A 151 1.78 11.68 8.72
N LEU A 152 1.42 12.94 9.00
CA LEU A 152 1.93 14.10 8.25
C LEU A 152 3.39 14.39 8.59
N PRO A 153 4.23 14.76 7.61
CA PRO A 153 5.60 15.19 7.86
C PRO A 153 5.61 16.55 8.57
N ILE A 154 6.53 16.71 9.51
CA ILE A 154 6.69 17.94 10.29
C ILE A 154 7.84 18.77 9.68
N ALA A 155 7.55 20.04 9.40
CA ALA A 155 8.51 20.95 8.81
C ALA A 155 9.78 21.10 9.65
N GLY A 156 10.93 20.97 9.02
CA GLY A 156 12.24 21.04 9.68
C GLY A 156 12.63 19.82 10.52
N ARG A 157 11.70 18.89 10.81
CA ARG A 157 11.90 17.78 11.77
C ARG A 157 11.94 16.41 11.15
N ASP A 158 10.93 16.03 10.35
CA ASP A 158 10.84 14.67 9.85
C ASP A 158 10.30 14.55 8.41
N GLY A 159 10.22 13.31 7.93
CA GLY A 159 9.65 12.96 6.64
C GLY A 159 10.27 13.71 5.46
N THR A 160 9.45 14.00 4.47
CA THR A 160 9.86 14.73 3.25
C THR A 160 10.12 16.21 3.52
N LEU A 161 9.68 16.74 4.64
CA LEU A 161 9.90 18.13 5.05
C LEU A 161 11.09 18.33 6.00
N ARG A 162 11.83 17.29 6.36
CA ARG A 162 12.91 17.32 7.34
C ARG A 162 13.97 18.42 7.11
N ARG A 163 14.22 18.76 5.85
CA ARG A 163 15.23 19.77 5.49
C ARG A 163 14.62 21.11 5.05
N ARG A 164 13.29 21.21 5.06
CA ARG A 164 12.58 22.42 4.62
C ARG A 164 12.09 23.17 5.85
N PHE A 165 12.07 24.50 5.73
CA PHE A 165 11.57 25.45 6.73
C PHE A 165 12.37 25.51 8.04
N ARG A 166 13.58 24.93 8.10
CA ARG A 166 14.45 25.03 9.28
C ARG A 166 14.84 26.49 9.54
N GLY A 167 14.78 26.89 10.82
CA GLY A 167 15.10 28.25 11.23
C GLY A 167 14.11 29.32 10.77
N THR A 168 12.92 28.92 10.36
CA THR A 168 11.84 29.84 9.96
C THR A 168 10.64 29.72 10.92
N ALA A 169 9.71 30.68 10.85
CA ALA A 169 8.47 30.64 11.63
C ALA A 169 7.55 29.43 11.30
N ALA A 170 7.85 28.69 10.22
CA ALA A 170 7.11 27.50 9.80
C ALA A 170 7.77 26.18 10.27
N GLU A 171 8.80 26.23 11.10
CA GLU A 171 9.40 25.04 11.70
C GLU A 171 8.55 24.53 12.86
N GLY A 172 8.17 23.21 12.84
CA GLY A 172 7.48 22.56 13.96
C GLY A 172 6.13 22.00 13.66
#